data_b8572fd710194d8b0baa6bb5d9c9b94c
#
_entry.id   b8572fd710194d8b0baa6bb5d9c9b94c
#
_cell.length_a   1.000
_cell.length_b   1.000
_cell.length_c   1.000
_cell.angle_alpha   90.00
_cell.angle_beta   90.00
_cell.angle_gamma   90.00
#
_symmetry.space_group_name_H-M   'P 1'
#
loop_
_entity.id
_entity.type
_entity.pdbx_description
1 polymer ?
#
loop_
_entity_poly.entity_id
_entity_poly.type
_entity_poly.pdbx_seq_one_letter_code
_entity_poly.pdbx_strand_id
1 'polypeptide(L)'
;CPDVKHVVVIFNPADITGMITLLYSGLKPSQLTTLAALDSTRLRSELSKHFGIAPDKIENCRTYGGHGEQMAVYASTAKVDGKPLLDIIGTPALTKEQWVEIQTKVTKGGANIIALRGRSSFQSPAYVSIEMIAAAMGGKPFRWPAGTYVHNHGFDPIMMAMETEITKDGVHY
;
A
#
# COMPACT_ATOMS: atom_id res chain seq x y z
N CYS A 1 6.00 3.68 26.46
CA CYS A 1 5.85 5.10 26.15
C CYS A 1 4.36 5.43 26.11
N PRO A 2 3.80 6.12 27.11
CA PRO A 2 2.34 6.31 27.21
C PRO A 2 1.76 7.26 26.14
N ASP A 3 2.60 8.04 25.49
CA ASP A 3 2.17 9.12 24.58
C ASP A 3 2.40 8.81 23.09
N VAL A 4 2.56 7.53 22.73
CA VAL A 4 2.71 7.13 21.33
C VAL A 4 1.43 7.43 20.57
N LYS A 5 1.51 8.29 19.55
CA LYS A 5 0.37 8.65 18.71
C LYS A 5 0.16 7.63 17.60
N HIS A 6 1.23 7.20 16.95
CA HIS A 6 1.17 6.25 15.84
C HIS A 6 2.49 5.50 15.68
N VAL A 7 2.39 4.24 15.27
CA VAL A 7 3.52 3.38 14.91
C VAL A 7 3.31 2.87 13.50
N VAL A 8 4.33 3.02 12.66
CA VAL A 8 4.37 2.42 11.32
C VAL A 8 5.39 1.29 11.31
N VAL A 9 4.93 0.07 11.13
CA VAL A 9 5.81 -1.11 11.02
C VAL A 9 6.25 -1.28 9.57
N ILE A 10 7.57 -1.24 9.33
CA ILE A 10 8.14 -1.18 7.98
C ILE A 10 9.00 -2.40 7.60
N PHE A 11 9.25 -3.33 8.50
CA PHE A 11 10.10 -4.47 8.23
C PHE A 11 9.31 -5.76 7.97
N ASN A 12 9.82 -6.59 7.08
CA ASN A 12 9.18 -7.83 6.65
C ASN A 12 9.47 -9.01 7.59
N PRO A 13 8.51 -9.93 7.71
CA PRO A 13 7.18 -9.96 7.06
C PRO A 13 6.20 -8.99 7.73
N ALA A 14 5.81 -7.91 7.02
CA ALA A 14 5.14 -6.75 7.61
C ALA A 14 3.82 -7.07 8.32
N ASP A 15 3.00 -7.96 7.75
CA ASP A 15 1.70 -8.32 8.35
C ASP A 15 1.88 -9.09 9.66
N ILE A 16 2.85 -10.00 9.74
CA ILE A 16 3.18 -10.75 10.95
C ILE A 16 3.80 -9.85 11.99
N THR A 17 4.78 -9.03 11.62
CA THR A 17 5.47 -8.14 12.56
C THR A 17 4.56 -7.02 13.05
N GLY A 18 3.64 -6.53 12.21
CA GLY A 18 2.57 -5.62 12.59
C GLY A 18 1.63 -6.24 13.63
N MET A 19 1.19 -7.47 13.41
CA MET A 19 0.34 -8.20 14.36
C MET A 19 1.07 -8.43 15.69
N ILE A 20 2.31 -8.91 15.67
CA ILE A 20 3.13 -9.10 16.88
C ILE A 20 3.28 -7.77 17.63
N THR A 21 3.60 -6.69 16.91
CA THR A 21 3.73 -5.37 17.52
C THR A 21 2.44 -4.94 18.21
N LEU A 22 1.28 -5.13 17.57
CA LEU A 22 -0.01 -4.79 18.15
C LEU A 22 -0.29 -5.59 19.44
N LEU A 23 -0.07 -6.91 19.40
CA LEU A 23 -0.36 -7.80 20.52
C LEU A 23 0.51 -7.53 21.76
N TYR A 24 1.78 -7.15 21.58
CA TYR A 24 2.73 -7.02 22.67
C TYR A 24 3.03 -5.59 23.11
N SER A 25 2.63 -4.57 22.35
CA SER A 25 2.94 -3.17 22.68
C SER A 25 1.94 -2.48 23.60
N GLY A 26 0.72 -3.03 23.69
CA GLY A 26 -0.41 -2.37 24.37
C GLY A 26 -1.00 -1.19 23.56
N LEU A 27 -0.59 -1.02 22.29
CA LEU A 27 -1.17 -0.03 21.38
C LEU A 27 -2.61 -0.44 21.00
N LYS A 28 -3.45 0.57 20.73
CA LYS A 28 -4.76 0.34 20.12
C LYS A 28 -4.59 0.09 18.60
N PRO A 29 -5.50 -0.68 17.96
CA PRO A 29 -5.50 -0.85 16.51
C PRO A 29 -5.45 0.48 15.74
N SER A 30 -6.11 1.53 16.24
CA SER A 30 -6.09 2.87 15.65
C SER A 30 -4.75 3.62 15.75
N GLN A 31 -3.76 3.06 16.43
CA GLN A 31 -2.42 3.65 16.61
C GLN A 31 -1.33 2.91 15.85
N LEU A 32 -1.66 1.90 15.04
CA LEU A 32 -0.67 1.09 14.35
C LEU A 32 -1.09 0.79 12.91
N THR A 33 -0.13 0.95 12.00
CA THR A 33 -0.24 0.49 10.60
C THR A 33 1.05 -0.19 10.16
N THR A 34 0.96 -0.97 9.07
CA THR A 34 2.14 -1.38 8.31
C THR A 34 2.28 -0.55 7.04
N LEU A 35 3.45 -0.62 6.37
CA LEU A 35 3.76 0.21 5.20
C LEU A 35 3.24 -0.39 3.87
N ALA A 36 2.10 -1.05 3.86
CA ALA A 36 1.51 -1.63 2.64
C ALA A 36 1.13 -0.57 1.58
N ALA A 37 0.97 0.70 1.97
CA ALA A 37 0.68 1.80 1.05
C ALA A 37 1.71 1.95 -0.08
N LEU A 38 2.95 1.51 0.14
CA LEU A 38 4.00 1.50 -0.86
C LEU A 38 3.62 0.69 -2.12
N ASP A 39 2.84 -0.36 -1.97
CA ASP A 39 2.46 -1.25 -3.07
C ASP A 39 1.52 -0.55 -4.06
N SER A 40 0.58 0.26 -3.57
CA SER A 40 -0.27 1.10 -4.41
C SER A 40 0.54 2.14 -5.20
N THR A 41 1.62 2.66 -4.63
CA THR A 41 2.52 3.58 -5.36
C THR A 41 3.33 2.87 -6.44
N ARG A 42 3.66 1.58 -6.24
CA ARG A 42 4.28 0.73 -7.28
C ARG A 42 3.35 0.55 -8.47
N LEU A 43 2.07 0.25 -8.23
CA LEU A 43 1.08 0.15 -9.30
C LEU A 43 1.02 1.44 -10.12
N ARG A 44 0.94 2.59 -9.45
CA ARG A 44 0.97 3.91 -10.11
C ARG A 44 2.22 4.08 -10.96
N SER A 45 3.38 3.71 -10.45
CA SER A 45 4.65 3.81 -11.17
C SER A 45 4.72 2.89 -12.39
N GLU A 46 4.25 1.65 -12.29
CA GLU A 46 4.27 0.71 -13.42
C GLU A 46 3.29 1.13 -14.53
N LEU A 47 2.09 1.62 -14.18
CA LEU A 47 1.15 2.19 -15.15
C LEU A 47 1.71 3.46 -15.81
N SER A 48 2.31 4.37 -15.04
CA SER A 48 2.98 5.56 -15.56
C SER A 48 4.06 5.21 -16.60
N LYS A 49 4.90 4.21 -16.30
CA LYS A 49 5.93 3.72 -17.24
C LYS A 49 5.30 3.10 -18.49
N HIS A 50 4.28 2.27 -18.34
CA HIS A 50 3.62 1.59 -19.45
C HIS A 50 3.01 2.56 -20.45
N PHE A 51 2.30 3.59 -19.96
CA PHE A 51 1.64 4.58 -20.81
C PHE A 51 2.53 5.76 -21.21
N GLY A 52 3.72 5.88 -20.62
CA GLY A 52 4.64 7.00 -20.90
C GLY A 52 4.10 8.37 -20.45
N ILE A 53 3.27 8.39 -19.40
CA ILE A 53 2.64 9.61 -18.86
C ILE A 53 3.08 9.89 -17.42
N ALA A 54 2.94 11.14 -16.99
CA ALA A 54 3.32 11.53 -15.64
C ALA A 54 2.48 10.81 -14.55
N PRO A 55 3.08 10.47 -13.39
CA PRO A 55 2.40 9.71 -12.32
C PRO A 55 1.14 10.41 -11.76
N ASP A 56 1.04 11.73 -11.84
CA ASP A 56 -0.12 12.50 -11.42
C ASP A 56 -1.34 12.30 -12.34
N LYS A 57 -1.14 11.77 -13.55
CA LYS A 57 -2.19 11.34 -14.48
C LYS A 57 -2.73 9.93 -14.19
N ILE A 58 -2.10 9.21 -13.27
CA ILE A 58 -2.55 7.89 -12.81
C ILE A 58 -3.18 8.05 -11.43
N GLU A 59 -4.49 7.88 -11.38
CA GLU A 59 -5.29 8.14 -10.18
C GLU A 59 -5.79 6.85 -9.53
N ASN A 60 -6.05 6.91 -8.24
CA ASN A 60 -6.75 5.88 -7.46
C ASN A 60 -6.20 4.45 -7.59
N CYS A 61 -4.89 4.31 -7.78
CA CYS A 61 -4.22 3.01 -7.70
C CYS A 61 -4.39 2.41 -6.30
N ARG A 62 -4.84 1.17 -6.22
CA ARG A 62 -5.09 0.47 -4.96
C ARG A 62 -4.57 -0.96 -5.02
N THR A 63 -3.91 -1.36 -3.95
CA THR A 63 -3.51 -2.73 -3.66
C THR A 63 -3.99 -3.08 -2.26
N TYR A 64 -4.59 -4.24 -2.08
CA TYR A 64 -5.15 -4.69 -0.81
C TYR A 64 -4.64 -6.08 -0.44
N GLY A 65 -4.95 -6.53 0.77
CA GLY A 65 -4.59 -7.86 1.24
C GLY A 65 -3.19 -7.95 1.85
N GLY A 66 -2.58 -9.13 1.80
CA GLY A 66 -1.26 -9.37 2.38
C GLY A 66 -0.13 -8.66 1.64
N HIS A 67 0.88 -8.20 2.38
CA HIS A 67 2.06 -7.57 1.79
C HIS A 67 3.00 -8.64 1.21
N GLY A 68 2.97 -8.83 -0.12
CA GLY A 68 3.75 -9.84 -0.84
C GLY A 68 2.92 -10.57 -1.90
N GLU A 69 3.09 -11.89 -2.02
CA GLU A 69 2.41 -12.70 -3.06
C GLU A 69 0.88 -12.75 -2.91
N GLN A 70 0.36 -12.48 -1.73
CA GLN A 70 -1.08 -12.45 -1.43
C GLN A 70 -1.71 -11.07 -1.67
N MET A 71 -0.97 -10.17 -2.30
CA MET A 71 -1.43 -8.84 -2.66
C MET A 71 -2.44 -8.91 -3.80
N ALA A 72 -3.58 -8.25 -3.63
CA ALA A 72 -4.57 -8.04 -4.67
C ALA A 72 -4.35 -6.67 -5.33
N VAL A 73 -3.95 -6.66 -6.60
CA VAL A 73 -3.73 -5.45 -7.40
C VAL A 73 -5.02 -5.10 -8.14
N TYR A 74 -5.67 -4.00 -7.73
CA TYR A 74 -7.00 -3.62 -8.22
C TYR A 74 -6.93 -2.71 -9.45
N ALA A 75 -7.70 -3.08 -10.48
CA ALA A 75 -7.91 -2.24 -11.67
C ALA A 75 -9.16 -1.35 -11.55
N SER A 76 -10.17 -1.78 -10.78
CA SER A 76 -11.51 -1.17 -10.76
C SER A 76 -11.55 0.27 -10.25
N THR A 77 -10.60 0.66 -9.40
CA THR A 77 -10.52 2.02 -8.85
C THR A 77 -9.58 2.93 -9.64
N ALA A 78 -8.63 2.34 -10.39
CA ALA A 78 -7.59 3.08 -11.07
C ALA A 78 -8.10 3.78 -12.33
N LYS A 79 -7.55 4.98 -12.58
CA LYS A 79 -7.78 5.75 -13.81
C LYS A 79 -6.46 6.14 -14.43
N VAL A 80 -6.45 6.18 -15.77
CA VAL A 80 -5.32 6.60 -16.59
C VAL A 80 -5.77 7.79 -17.41
N ASP A 81 -5.23 8.97 -17.16
CA ASP A 81 -5.61 10.23 -17.78
C ASP A 81 -7.15 10.43 -17.80
N GLY A 82 -7.78 10.20 -16.63
CA GLY A 82 -9.22 10.30 -16.41
C GLY A 82 -10.07 9.11 -16.88
N LYS A 83 -9.51 8.16 -17.67
CA LYS A 83 -10.24 6.97 -18.16
C LYS A 83 -10.12 5.81 -17.16
N PRO A 84 -11.22 5.11 -16.84
CA PRO A 84 -11.16 3.91 -16.01
C PRO A 84 -10.20 2.87 -16.59
N LEU A 85 -9.34 2.31 -15.75
CA LEU A 85 -8.36 1.30 -16.18
C LEU A 85 -9.02 0.04 -16.73
N LEU A 86 -10.19 -0.34 -16.19
CA LEU A 86 -10.98 -1.49 -16.67
C LEU A 86 -11.39 -1.35 -18.15
N ASP A 87 -11.66 -0.12 -18.62
CA ASP A 87 -12.05 0.14 -20.00
C ASP A 87 -10.85 0.07 -20.96
N ILE A 88 -9.63 0.11 -20.43
CA ILE A 88 -8.38 0.10 -21.21
C ILE A 88 -7.82 -1.33 -21.29
N ILE A 89 -7.99 -2.14 -20.24
CA ILE A 89 -7.50 -3.53 -20.21
C ILE A 89 -8.20 -4.36 -21.30
N GLY A 90 -7.42 -5.04 -22.13
CA GLY A 90 -7.89 -5.82 -23.26
C GLY A 90 -7.98 -5.05 -24.57
N THR A 91 -7.57 -3.78 -24.58
CA THR A 91 -7.38 -2.98 -25.81
C THR A 91 -5.93 -3.04 -26.31
N PRO A 92 -5.63 -2.53 -27.51
CA PRO A 92 -4.25 -2.41 -28.01
C PRO A 92 -3.35 -1.53 -27.12
N ALA A 93 -3.93 -0.63 -26.31
CA ALA A 93 -3.17 0.24 -25.41
C ALA A 93 -2.68 -0.50 -24.14
N LEU A 94 -3.41 -1.53 -23.71
CA LEU A 94 -3.03 -2.40 -22.58
C LEU A 94 -3.70 -3.77 -22.77
N THR A 95 -2.97 -4.75 -23.29
CA THR A 95 -3.51 -6.10 -23.43
C THR A 95 -3.68 -6.79 -22.08
N LYS A 96 -4.45 -7.87 -22.04
CA LYS A 96 -4.65 -8.66 -20.80
C LYS A 96 -3.33 -9.23 -20.29
N GLU A 97 -2.47 -9.66 -21.19
CA GLU A 97 -1.15 -10.21 -20.88
C GLU A 97 -0.24 -9.14 -20.26
N GLN A 98 -0.22 -7.94 -20.84
CA GLN A 98 0.52 -6.79 -20.28
C GLN A 98 -0.01 -6.38 -18.90
N TRP A 99 -1.33 -6.45 -18.68
CA TRP A 99 -1.90 -6.20 -17.36
C TRP A 99 -1.41 -7.23 -16.33
N VAL A 100 -1.42 -8.52 -16.65
CA VAL A 100 -0.87 -9.57 -15.78
C VAL A 100 0.62 -9.36 -15.50
N GLU A 101 1.38 -8.89 -16.49
CA GLU A 101 2.79 -8.54 -16.31
C GLU A 101 2.96 -7.37 -15.34
N ILE A 102 2.14 -6.32 -15.44
CA ILE A 102 2.14 -5.19 -14.50
C ILE A 102 1.81 -5.68 -13.09
N GLN A 103 0.76 -6.48 -12.90
CA GLN A 103 0.41 -7.05 -11.60
C GLN A 103 1.59 -7.83 -11.00
N THR A 104 2.26 -8.64 -11.80
CA THR A 104 3.44 -9.40 -11.38
C THR A 104 4.61 -8.49 -10.97
N LYS A 105 4.87 -7.43 -11.73
CA LYS A 105 5.92 -6.44 -11.40
C LYS A 105 5.61 -5.71 -10.09
N VAL A 106 4.35 -5.37 -9.84
CA VAL A 106 3.92 -4.73 -8.59
C VAL A 106 4.14 -5.68 -7.42
N THR A 107 3.63 -6.91 -7.50
CA THR A 107 3.73 -7.91 -6.43
C THR A 107 5.18 -8.26 -6.12
N LYS A 108 6.02 -8.47 -7.14
CA LYS A 108 7.45 -8.81 -6.99
C LYS A 108 8.38 -7.60 -6.85
N GLY A 109 7.85 -6.39 -6.82
CA GLY A 109 8.65 -5.15 -6.88
C GLY A 109 9.72 -5.05 -5.79
N GLY A 110 9.42 -5.47 -4.56
CA GLY A 110 10.39 -5.51 -3.47
C GLY A 110 11.53 -6.50 -3.72
N ALA A 111 11.18 -7.73 -4.12
CA ALA A 111 12.16 -8.77 -4.44
C ALA A 111 13.08 -8.38 -5.61
N ASN A 112 12.52 -7.75 -6.65
CA ASN A 112 13.29 -7.26 -7.79
C ASN A 112 14.33 -6.19 -7.37
N ILE A 113 13.95 -5.27 -6.49
CA ILE A 113 14.89 -4.26 -5.97
C ILE A 113 16.02 -4.93 -5.18
N ILE A 114 15.70 -5.93 -4.35
CA ILE A 114 16.71 -6.67 -3.58
C ILE A 114 17.65 -7.43 -4.53
N ALA A 115 17.13 -8.09 -5.54
CA ALA A 115 17.93 -8.82 -6.54
C ALA A 115 18.92 -7.90 -7.29
N LEU A 116 18.49 -6.67 -7.63
CA LEU A 116 19.32 -5.71 -8.36
C LEU A 116 20.32 -4.94 -7.48
N ARG A 117 19.98 -4.67 -6.21
CA ARG A 117 20.75 -3.77 -5.33
C ARG A 117 21.44 -4.50 -4.18
N GLY A 118 21.16 -5.80 -3.98
CA GLY A 118 21.64 -6.57 -2.82
C GLY A 118 21.01 -6.17 -1.48
N ARG A 119 20.04 -5.24 -1.49
CA ARG A 119 19.34 -4.75 -0.29
C ARG A 119 17.97 -4.18 -0.62
N SER A 120 17.09 -4.08 0.38
CA SER A 120 15.77 -3.44 0.26
C SER A 120 15.87 -1.96 -0.11
N SER A 121 14.80 -1.45 -0.74
CA SER A 121 14.60 -0.01 -0.89
C SER A 121 14.47 0.64 0.49
N PHE A 122 14.94 1.88 0.63
CA PHE A 122 14.80 2.68 1.85
C PHE A 122 14.23 4.08 1.59
N GLN A 123 14.46 4.66 0.41
CA GLN A 123 13.98 6.03 0.11
C GLN A 123 12.45 6.10 0.07
N SER A 124 11.80 5.24 -0.75
CA SER A 124 10.34 5.23 -0.86
C SER A 124 9.65 4.81 0.46
N PRO A 125 10.11 3.77 1.17
CA PRO A 125 9.60 3.48 2.51
C PRO A 125 9.71 4.64 3.48
N ALA A 126 10.84 5.32 3.55
CA ALA A 126 11.04 6.48 4.42
C ALA A 126 10.06 7.61 4.08
N TYR A 127 9.93 7.96 2.80
CA TYR A 127 9.03 9.01 2.34
C TYR A 127 7.57 8.72 2.74
N VAL A 128 7.05 7.53 2.41
CA VAL A 128 5.66 7.16 2.72
C VAL A 128 5.43 7.10 4.24
N SER A 129 6.38 6.56 5.01
CA SER A 129 6.28 6.54 6.48
C SER A 129 6.21 7.93 7.08
N ILE A 130 6.97 8.89 6.55
CA ILE A 130 6.92 10.29 7.00
C ILE A 130 5.56 10.91 6.70
N GLU A 131 4.96 10.66 5.52
CA GLU A 131 3.61 11.14 5.21
C GLU A 131 2.56 10.55 6.17
N MET A 132 2.65 9.24 6.48
CA MET A 132 1.74 8.58 7.44
C MET A 132 1.87 9.18 8.84
N ILE A 133 3.11 9.38 9.32
CA ILE A 133 3.37 9.99 10.64
C ILE A 133 2.92 11.45 10.66
N ALA A 134 3.18 12.22 9.61
CA ALA A 134 2.73 13.61 9.51
C ALA A 134 1.21 13.72 9.61
N ALA A 135 0.45 12.82 8.96
CA ALA A 135 -1.00 12.76 9.07
C ALA A 135 -1.46 12.45 10.52
N ALA A 136 -0.84 11.48 11.17
CA ALA A 136 -1.11 11.14 12.57
C ALA A 136 -0.78 12.28 13.55
N MET A 137 0.14 13.17 13.17
CA MET A 137 0.51 14.37 13.95
C MET A 137 -0.35 15.60 13.61
N GLY A 138 -1.42 15.45 12.82
CA GLY A 138 -2.36 16.52 12.48
C GLY A 138 -2.06 17.26 11.18
N GLY A 139 -1.20 16.71 10.35
CA GLY A 139 -0.98 17.16 8.97
C GLY A 139 -2.11 16.77 8.03
N LYS A 140 -1.86 16.83 6.73
CA LYS A 140 -2.82 16.40 5.71
C LYS A 140 -3.20 14.94 5.92
N PRO A 141 -4.50 14.57 5.93
CA PRO A 141 -4.94 13.18 6.03
C PRO A 141 -4.27 12.29 4.98
N PHE A 142 -3.79 11.14 5.41
CA PHE A 142 -3.21 10.12 4.54
C PHE A 142 -4.29 9.13 4.13
N ARG A 143 -4.56 9.00 2.82
CA ARG A 143 -5.67 8.21 2.26
C ARG A 143 -5.16 7.22 1.21
N TRP A 144 -4.46 6.20 1.66
CA TRP A 144 -3.97 5.09 0.84
C TRP A 144 -4.16 3.78 1.59
N PRO A 145 -4.33 2.65 0.88
CA PRO A 145 -4.33 1.36 1.54
C PRO A 145 -3.10 1.19 2.42
N ALA A 146 -3.31 0.88 3.68
CA ALA A 146 -2.25 0.57 4.63
C ALA A 146 -2.60 -0.70 5.39
N GLY A 147 -1.60 -1.42 5.88
CA GLY A 147 -1.87 -2.59 6.71
C GLY A 147 -2.48 -2.18 8.04
N THR A 148 -3.69 -2.63 8.30
CA THR A 148 -4.46 -2.38 9.52
C THR A 148 -4.94 -3.67 10.15
N TYR A 149 -5.30 -3.63 11.41
CA TYR A 149 -5.90 -4.76 12.12
C TYR A 149 -7.37 -4.88 11.75
N VAL A 150 -7.71 -5.94 11.04
CA VAL A 150 -9.07 -6.22 10.55
C VAL A 150 -9.67 -7.39 11.35
N HIS A 151 -10.89 -7.23 11.88
CA HIS A 151 -11.54 -8.25 12.71
C HIS A 151 -13.06 -8.36 12.51
N ASN A 152 -13.66 -7.57 11.63
CA ASN A 152 -15.12 -7.42 11.54
C ASN A 152 -15.74 -7.84 10.21
N HIS A 153 -15.02 -8.53 9.34
CA HIS A 153 -15.49 -8.83 7.99
C HIS A 153 -15.62 -10.34 7.70
N GLY A 154 -15.91 -11.14 8.73
CA GLY A 154 -16.03 -12.59 8.58
C GLY A 154 -14.68 -13.32 8.45
N PHE A 155 -13.57 -12.64 8.74
CA PHE A 155 -12.24 -13.21 8.84
C PHE A 155 -11.82 -13.38 10.31
N ASP A 156 -10.93 -14.33 10.57
CA ASP A 156 -10.15 -14.30 11.79
C ASP A 156 -9.34 -13.00 11.87
N PRO A 157 -9.05 -12.50 13.08
CA PRO A 157 -8.27 -11.28 13.24
C PRO A 157 -6.95 -11.34 12.46
N ILE A 158 -6.75 -10.38 11.57
CA ILE A 158 -5.60 -10.35 10.66
C ILE A 158 -5.08 -8.92 10.45
N MET A 159 -3.77 -8.80 10.23
CA MET A 159 -3.16 -7.58 9.74
C MET A 159 -3.04 -7.65 8.22
N MET A 160 -3.70 -6.73 7.50
CA MET A 160 -3.63 -6.67 6.03
C MET A 160 -3.91 -5.25 5.51
N ALA A 161 -3.53 -5.00 4.27
CA ALA A 161 -3.84 -3.73 3.61
C ALA A 161 -5.33 -3.61 3.31
N MET A 162 -5.93 -2.52 3.82
CA MET A 162 -7.32 -2.09 3.56
C MET A 162 -7.34 -0.63 3.14
N GLU A 163 -8.42 -0.17 2.55
CA GLU A 163 -8.62 1.27 2.36
C GLU A 163 -8.55 1.95 3.72
N THR A 164 -7.68 2.94 3.85
CA THR A 164 -7.31 3.47 5.17
C THR A 164 -7.22 4.98 5.12
N GLU A 165 -7.75 5.63 6.14
CA GLU A 165 -7.50 7.05 6.42
C GLU A 165 -6.75 7.17 7.74
N ILE A 166 -5.61 7.85 7.72
CA ILE A 166 -4.85 8.21 8.93
C ILE A 166 -5.00 9.70 9.17
N THR A 167 -5.41 10.05 10.38
CA THR A 167 -5.54 11.43 10.88
C THR A 167 -4.98 11.53 12.29
N LYS A 168 -5.02 12.74 12.88
CA LYS A 168 -4.67 12.94 14.31
C LYS A 168 -5.54 12.13 15.28
N ASP A 169 -6.71 11.68 14.85
CA ASP A 169 -7.65 10.93 15.67
C ASP A 169 -7.44 9.40 15.57
N GLY A 170 -6.47 9.01 14.74
CA GLY A 170 -6.05 7.62 14.55
C GLY A 170 -6.28 7.08 13.15
N VAL A 171 -6.32 5.75 13.05
CA VAL A 171 -6.53 4.99 11.81
C VAL A 171 -7.98 4.59 11.69
N HIS A 172 -8.57 4.86 10.54
CA HIS A 172 -9.92 4.46 10.14
C HIS A 172 -9.85 3.64 8.84
N TYR A 173 -10.67 2.58 8.72
CA TYR A 173 -10.77 1.71 7.55
C TYR A 173 -12.20 1.20 7.35
#